data_628156c293a5a6fced51c96209cb8fad
#
_entry.id   628156c293a5a6fced51c96209cb8fad
#
_cell.length_a   1.000
_cell.length_b   1.000
_cell.length_c   1.000
_cell.angle_alpha   90.00
_cell.angle_beta   90.00
_cell.angle_gamma   90.00
#
_symmetry.space_group_name_H-M   'P 1'
#
loop_
_entity.id
_entity.type
_entity.pdbx_description
1 polymer ?
#
loop_
_entity_poly.entity_id
_entity_poly.type
_entity_poly.pdbx_seq_one_letter_code
_entity_poly.pdbx_strand_id
1 'polypeptide(L)'
;LAQTKAQLAQAEAQLVNAKNNLSYTSVTSPSDGVVGSIPYRVGSLVSPSVASPLTTVADISEMYAYFSMTERQLLSQIREGGSIKEILERMPDVQLQLIDGTMYADSGRVETISGVIDQTTGSVTMRALFPNKHNVLRSGSTGNVVFPNPMTNVIMIPQSATTEIQDKKFV
;
A
#
# COMPACT_ATOMS: atom_id res chain seq x y z
N LEU A 1 -22.20 -46.70 28.14
CA LEU A 1 -21.72 -46.17 26.84
C LEU A 1 -21.92 -44.65 26.67
N ALA A 2 -23.09 -44.07 27.05
CA ALA A 2 -23.32 -42.63 26.95
C ALA A 2 -22.46 -41.85 27.98
N GLN A 3 -22.39 -42.33 29.20
CA GLN A 3 -21.64 -41.70 30.28
C GLN A 3 -20.13 -41.69 30.04
N THR A 4 -19.58 -42.81 29.51
CA THR A 4 -18.15 -42.87 29.15
C THR A 4 -17.80 -41.95 27.96
N LYS A 5 -18.71 -41.78 27.00
CA LYS A 5 -18.54 -40.80 25.94
C LYS A 5 -18.54 -39.36 26.45
N ALA A 6 -19.45 -39.07 27.41
CA ALA A 6 -19.48 -37.73 28.03
C ALA A 6 -18.21 -37.43 28.84
N GLN A 7 -17.70 -38.40 29.58
CA GLN A 7 -16.44 -38.27 30.31
C GLN A 7 -15.22 -38.09 29.36
N LEU A 8 -15.20 -38.81 28.23
CA LEU A 8 -14.16 -38.62 27.22
C LEU A 8 -14.20 -37.20 26.62
N ALA A 9 -15.39 -36.75 26.22
CA ALA A 9 -15.56 -35.41 25.68
C ALA A 9 -15.15 -34.32 26.68
N GLN A 10 -15.45 -34.50 27.95
CA GLN A 10 -15.02 -33.59 29.01
C GLN A 10 -13.49 -33.55 29.18
N ALA A 11 -12.84 -34.71 29.16
CA ALA A 11 -11.39 -34.82 29.25
C ALA A 11 -10.69 -34.19 28.02
N GLU A 12 -11.24 -34.42 26.84
CA GLU A 12 -10.76 -33.79 25.59
C GLU A 12 -10.89 -32.27 25.65
N ALA A 13 -12.02 -31.74 26.13
CA ALA A 13 -12.19 -30.28 26.29
C ALA A 13 -11.19 -29.68 27.29
N GLN A 14 -10.92 -30.38 28.40
CA GLN A 14 -9.89 -29.97 29.36
C GLN A 14 -8.48 -29.98 28.73
N LEU A 15 -8.16 -30.99 27.94
CA LEU A 15 -6.90 -31.09 27.22
C LEU A 15 -6.72 -29.91 26.21
N VAL A 16 -7.78 -29.61 25.47
CA VAL A 16 -7.78 -28.47 24.53
C VAL A 16 -7.54 -27.14 25.26
N ASN A 17 -8.24 -26.92 26.36
CA ASN A 17 -8.06 -25.72 27.18
C ASN A 17 -6.64 -25.63 27.74
N ALA A 18 -6.06 -26.71 28.24
CA ALA A 18 -4.70 -26.76 28.74
C ALA A 18 -3.66 -26.46 27.61
N LYS A 19 -3.87 -27.04 26.43
CA LYS A 19 -3.04 -26.75 25.24
C LYS A 19 -3.14 -25.29 24.80
N ASN A 20 -4.33 -24.71 24.80
CA ASN A 20 -4.51 -23.29 24.47
C ASN A 20 -3.80 -22.40 25.48
N ASN A 21 -3.91 -22.69 26.77
CA ASN A 21 -3.18 -21.94 27.80
C ASN A 21 -1.66 -22.05 27.63
N LEU A 22 -1.16 -23.23 27.27
CA LEU A 22 0.26 -23.44 26.99
C LEU A 22 0.70 -22.66 25.73
N SER A 23 -0.14 -22.58 24.71
CA SER A 23 0.20 -21.86 23.48
C SER A 23 0.43 -20.35 23.71
N TYR A 24 -0.23 -19.77 24.70
CA TYR A 24 -0.02 -18.35 25.05
C TYR A 24 1.33 -18.09 25.75
N THR A 25 2.04 -19.12 26.19
CA THR A 25 3.39 -18.96 26.76
C THR A 25 4.47 -18.74 25.70
N SER A 26 4.17 -19.07 24.44
CA SER A 26 5.07 -18.87 23.31
C SER A 26 4.34 -18.07 22.22
N VAL A 27 4.62 -16.79 22.14
CA VAL A 27 4.01 -15.90 21.15
C VAL A 27 4.86 -15.91 19.89
N THR A 28 4.28 -16.35 18.79
CA THR A 28 4.90 -16.38 17.47
C THR A 28 4.21 -15.41 16.53
N SER A 29 4.94 -14.90 15.52
CA SER A 29 4.34 -14.07 14.48
C SER A 29 3.40 -14.91 13.61
N PRO A 30 2.20 -14.41 13.30
CA PRO A 30 1.27 -15.06 12.37
C PRO A 30 1.68 -14.92 10.90
N SER A 31 2.58 -14.00 10.57
CA SER A 31 3.04 -13.71 9.20
C SER A 31 4.51 -13.35 9.19
N ASP A 32 5.13 -13.52 8.02
CA ASP A 32 6.48 -13.02 7.77
C ASP A 32 6.44 -11.50 7.65
N GLY A 33 7.53 -10.84 8.06
CA GLY A 33 7.57 -9.38 7.98
C GLY A 33 8.61 -8.76 8.90
N VAL A 34 8.58 -7.43 8.98
CA VAL A 34 9.46 -6.66 9.85
C VAL A 34 8.75 -6.37 11.17
N VAL A 35 9.42 -6.73 12.26
CA VAL A 35 8.94 -6.49 13.62
C VAL A 35 9.15 -5.02 13.97
N GLY A 36 8.10 -4.38 14.45
CA GLY A 36 8.13 -3.01 14.94
C GLY A 36 8.80 -2.88 16.33
N SER A 37 8.52 -1.79 17.03
CA SER A 37 9.01 -1.60 18.39
C SER A 37 8.36 -2.57 19.37
N ILE A 38 9.14 -3.07 20.32
CA ILE A 38 8.66 -3.91 21.43
C ILE A 38 8.69 -3.04 22.70
N PRO A 39 7.56 -2.47 23.13
CA PRO A 39 7.51 -1.59 24.29
C PRO A 39 7.70 -2.32 25.61
N TYR A 40 7.45 -3.63 25.63
CA TYR A 40 7.54 -4.46 26.84
C TYR A 40 8.95 -4.99 27.05
N ARG A 41 9.39 -4.97 28.31
CA ARG A 41 10.69 -5.52 28.72
C ARG A 41 10.50 -6.84 29.47
N VAL A 42 11.57 -7.61 29.60
CA VAL A 42 11.59 -8.82 30.44
C VAL A 42 11.13 -8.46 31.84
N GLY A 43 10.16 -9.21 32.38
CA GLY A 43 9.51 -8.95 33.64
C GLY A 43 8.24 -8.09 33.59
N SER A 44 7.89 -7.54 32.43
CA SER A 44 6.60 -6.84 32.27
C SER A 44 5.42 -7.83 32.30
N LEU A 45 4.38 -7.47 33.01
CA LEU A 45 3.13 -8.23 32.99
C LEU A 45 2.39 -7.96 31.69
N VAL A 46 2.05 -9.01 30.94
CA VAL A 46 1.23 -8.95 29.74
C VAL A 46 0.00 -9.82 29.92
N SER A 47 -1.13 -9.37 29.48
CA SER A 47 -2.38 -10.08 29.55
C SER A 47 -3.26 -9.78 28.32
N PRO A 48 -4.25 -10.61 28.00
CA PRO A 48 -5.16 -10.37 26.88
C PRO A 48 -5.98 -9.07 26.99
N SER A 49 -6.07 -8.50 28.19
CA SER A 49 -6.81 -7.26 28.44
C SER A 49 -5.98 -5.98 28.26
N VAL A 50 -4.70 -6.10 27.93
CA VAL A 50 -3.84 -4.93 27.68
C VAL A 50 -4.23 -4.31 26.34
N ALA A 51 -4.50 -3.01 26.36
CA ALA A 51 -4.94 -2.26 25.18
C ALA A 51 -3.87 -2.13 24.07
N SER A 52 -2.59 -2.19 24.42
CA SER A 52 -1.49 -2.06 23.49
C SER A 52 -0.98 -3.43 23.05
N PRO A 53 -0.72 -3.63 21.75
CA PRO A 53 -0.15 -4.88 21.25
C PRO A 53 1.28 -5.08 21.76
N LEU A 54 1.73 -6.33 21.85
CA LEU A 54 3.12 -6.66 22.21
C LEU A 54 4.12 -6.08 21.23
N THR A 55 3.81 -6.20 19.96
CA THR A 55 4.51 -5.61 18.82
C THR A 55 3.60 -5.65 17.61
N THR A 56 3.99 -4.95 16.57
CA THR A 56 3.36 -5.04 15.25
C THR A 56 4.33 -5.67 14.27
N VAL A 57 3.83 -6.59 13.46
CA VAL A 57 4.58 -7.15 12.34
C VAL A 57 3.96 -6.63 11.05
N ALA A 58 4.77 -6.01 10.20
CA ALA A 58 4.34 -5.49 8.93
C ALA A 58 5.04 -6.23 7.79
N ASP A 59 4.27 -6.79 6.88
CA ASP A 59 4.80 -7.26 5.61
C ASP A 59 5.06 -6.02 4.74
N ILE A 60 6.31 -5.82 4.38
CA ILE A 60 6.78 -4.71 3.56
C ILE A 60 7.34 -5.17 2.22
N SER A 61 7.08 -6.42 1.82
CA SER A 61 7.53 -6.98 0.53
C SER A 61 6.92 -6.23 -0.66
N GLU A 62 5.69 -5.78 -0.47
CA GLU A 62 4.93 -4.98 -1.43
C GLU A 62 4.37 -3.74 -0.73
N MET A 63 4.45 -2.60 -1.39
CA MET A 63 4.01 -1.33 -0.84
C MET A 63 2.97 -0.67 -1.72
N TYR A 64 1.93 -0.17 -1.08
CA TYR A 64 0.87 0.56 -1.74
C TYR A 64 1.12 2.06 -1.67
N ALA A 65 1.22 2.70 -2.82
CA ALA A 65 1.23 4.15 -2.93
C ALA A 65 -0.18 4.65 -3.23
N TYR A 66 -0.70 5.52 -2.37
CA TYR A 66 -1.98 6.19 -2.55
C TYR A 66 -1.74 7.60 -3.06
N PHE A 67 -2.36 7.96 -4.15
CA PHE A 67 -2.26 9.28 -4.75
C PHE A 67 -3.60 9.69 -5.35
N SER A 68 -3.77 10.97 -5.62
CA SER A 68 -5.03 11.50 -6.09
C SER A 68 -4.91 12.04 -7.53
N MET A 69 -5.94 11.80 -8.31
CA MET A 69 -6.13 12.36 -9.64
C MET A 69 -7.38 13.24 -9.65
N THR A 70 -7.36 14.34 -10.35
CA THR A 70 -8.55 15.20 -10.46
C THR A 70 -9.62 14.52 -11.31
N GLU A 71 -10.90 14.79 -11.01
CA GLU A 71 -12.04 14.28 -11.79
C GLU A 71 -11.92 14.62 -13.28
N ARG A 72 -11.44 15.82 -13.59
CA ARG A 72 -11.23 16.27 -14.97
C ARG A 72 -10.26 15.35 -15.73
N GLN A 73 -9.15 14.98 -15.10
CA GLN A 73 -8.16 14.06 -15.69
C GLN A 73 -8.75 12.67 -15.86
N LEU A 74 -9.50 12.18 -14.86
CA LEU A 74 -10.17 10.89 -14.97
C LEU A 74 -11.19 10.87 -16.11
N LEU A 75 -12.01 11.90 -16.23
CA LEU A 75 -13.01 12.01 -17.32
C LEU A 75 -12.35 12.08 -18.71
N SER A 76 -11.20 12.74 -18.85
CA SER A 76 -10.47 12.71 -20.13
C SER A 76 -10.01 11.29 -20.47
N GLN A 77 -9.49 10.55 -19.50
CA GLN A 77 -9.08 9.16 -19.71
C GLN A 77 -10.26 8.24 -20.04
N ILE A 78 -11.42 8.44 -19.40
CA ILE A 78 -12.63 7.66 -19.68
C ILE A 78 -13.13 7.91 -21.10
N ARG A 79 -13.08 9.15 -21.60
CA ARG A 79 -13.48 9.48 -22.97
C ARG A 79 -12.58 8.84 -24.02
N GLU A 80 -11.31 8.65 -23.72
CA GLU A 80 -10.33 8.03 -24.61
C GLU A 80 -10.30 6.50 -24.50
N GLY A 81 -10.60 5.95 -23.33
CA GLY A 81 -10.36 4.55 -22.98
C GLY A 81 -11.59 3.69 -22.68
N GLY A 82 -12.79 4.27 -22.55
CA GLY A 82 -14.00 3.50 -22.23
C GLY A 82 -14.20 3.22 -20.74
N SER A 83 -14.11 1.97 -20.30
CA SER A 83 -14.37 1.59 -18.90
C SER A 83 -13.13 1.79 -18.00
N ILE A 84 -13.35 1.95 -16.69
CA ILE A 84 -12.27 2.05 -15.68
C ILE A 84 -11.32 0.86 -15.77
N LYS A 85 -11.84 -0.34 -16.07
CA LYS A 85 -11.03 -1.55 -16.22
C LYS A 85 -10.07 -1.45 -17.41
N GLU A 86 -10.56 -0.98 -18.55
CA GLU A 86 -9.74 -0.78 -19.75
C GLU A 86 -8.69 0.31 -19.56
N ILE A 87 -9.03 1.36 -18.78
CA ILE A 87 -8.07 2.39 -18.40
C ILE A 87 -6.93 1.79 -17.57
N LEU A 88 -7.25 0.98 -16.55
CA LEU A 88 -6.25 0.32 -15.70
C LEU A 88 -5.33 -0.61 -16.50
N GLU A 89 -5.88 -1.34 -17.48
CA GLU A 89 -5.11 -2.24 -18.34
C GLU A 89 -4.17 -1.50 -19.31
N ARG A 90 -4.56 -0.30 -19.74
CA ARG A 90 -3.75 0.56 -20.64
C ARG A 90 -2.79 1.48 -19.93
N MET A 91 -3.02 1.70 -18.62
CA MET A 91 -2.20 2.62 -17.85
C MET A 91 -0.75 2.14 -17.81
N PRO A 92 0.23 3.02 -18.16
CA PRO A 92 1.62 2.64 -18.09
C PRO A 92 2.04 2.40 -16.64
N ASP A 93 3.10 1.62 -16.47
CA ASP A 93 3.73 1.48 -15.17
C ASP A 93 4.18 2.86 -14.67
N VAL A 94 3.94 3.12 -13.40
CA VAL A 94 4.25 4.39 -12.76
C VAL A 94 5.59 4.31 -12.04
N GLN A 95 6.27 5.44 -11.97
CA GLN A 95 7.51 5.57 -11.21
C GLN A 95 7.25 6.28 -9.89
N LEU A 96 8.05 5.96 -8.88
CA LEU A 96 7.98 6.61 -7.58
C LEU A 96 9.22 7.49 -7.38
N GLN A 97 9.00 8.78 -7.21
CA GLN A 97 10.03 9.70 -6.77
C GLN A 97 9.98 9.83 -5.25
N LEU A 98 11.06 9.47 -4.60
CA LEU A 98 11.19 9.55 -3.15
C LEU A 98 11.30 11.02 -2.71
N ILE A 99 11.15 11.25 -1.41
CA ILE A 99 11.16 12.61 -0.84
C ILE A 99 12.52 13.33 -1.02
N ASP A 100 13.60 12.58 -1.20
CA ASP A 100 14.94 13.10 -1.49
C ASP A 100 15.15 13.48 -2.97
N GLY A 101 14.11 13.31 -3.80
CA GLY A 101 14.14 13.57 -5.24
C GLY A 101 14.68 12.42 -6.08
N THR A 102 15.17 11.34 -5.48
CA THR A 102 15.65 10.17 -6.21
C THR A 102 14.48 9.35 -6.76
N MET A 103 14.69 8.74 -7.93
CA MET A 103 13.71 7.82 -8.50
C MET A 103 13.90 6.43 -7.92
N TYR A 104 12.79 5.82 -7.49
CA TYR A 104 12.80 4.43 -7.06
C TYR A 104 13.10 3.50 -8.25
N ALA A 105 13.91 2.47 -8.02
CA ALA A 105 14.44 1.64 -9.10
C ALA A 105 13.37 0.76 -9.78
N ASP A 106 12.41 0.27 -8.99
CA ASP A 106 11.32 -0.56 -9.52
C ASP A 106 10.11 0.32 -9.87
N SER A 107 9.46 0.02 -11.00
CA SER A 107 8.19 0.63 -11.36
C SER A 107 7.02 -0.03 -10.62
N GLY A 108 5.97 0.73 -10.40
CA GLY A 108 4.73 0.26 -9.81
C GLY A 108 3.61 0.19 -10.84
N ARG A 109 2.61 -0.62 -10.54
CA ARG A 109 1.40 -0.75 -11.37
C ARG A 109 0.20 -0.21 -10.64
N VAL A 110 -0.60 0.59 -11.33
CA VAL A 110 -1.88 1.06 -10.79
C VAL A 110 -2.87 -0.10 -10.80
N GLU A 111 -3.39 -0.44 -9.61
CA GLU A 111 -4.32 -1.57 -9.46
C GLU A 111 -5.75 -1.12 -9.30
N THR A 112 -5.96 0.02 -8.65
CA THR A 112 -7.30 0.43 -8.26
C THR A 112 -7.49 1.92 -8.42
N ILE A 113 -8.65 2.29 -8.97
CA ILE A 113 -9.19 3.64 -9.00
C ILE A 113 -10.44 3.62 -8.13
N SER A 114 -10.53 4.53 -7.15
CA SER A 114 -11.72 4.64 -6.30
C SER A 114 -12.95 4.96 -7.14
N GLY A 115 -14.05 4.28 -6.86
CA GLY A 115 -15.34 4.59 -7.47
C GLY A 115 -16.05 5.81 -6.85
N VAL A 116 -15.44 6.43 -5.83
CA VAL A 116 -16.01 7.58 -5.10
C VAL A 116 -15.08 8.76 -5.25
N ILE A 117 -15.67 9.91 -5.61
CA ILE A 117 -14.98 11.20 -5.68
C ILE A 117 -15.04 11.86 -4.30
N ASP A 118 -13.92 12.34 -3.82
CA ASP A 118 -13.87 13.17 -2.63
C ASP A 118 -14.49 14.55 -2.95
N GLN A 119 -15.62 14.83 -2.33
CA GLN A 119 -16.39 16.05 -2.60
C GLN A 119 -15.67 17.33 -2.15
N THR A 120 -14.72 17.23 -1.22
CA THR A 120 -13.98 18.40 -0.73
C THR A 120 -12.86 18.81 -1.67
N THR A 121 -12.21 17.84 -2.33
CA THR A 121 -11.06 18.07 -3.21
C THR A 121 -11.38 17.90 -4.69
N GLY A 122 -12.54 17.33 -5.04
CA GLY A 122 -12.89 16.98 -6.43
C GLY A 122 -11.91 15.99 -7.06
N SER A 123 -11.36 15.10 -6.23
CA SER A 123 -10.35 14.14 -6.67
C SER A 123 -10.75 12.70 -6.43
N VAL A 124 -10.15 11.81 -7.16
CA VAL A 124 -10.31 10.35 -7.07
C VAL A 124 -9.02 9.76 -6.55
N THR A 125 -9.10 8.92 -5.53
CA THR A 125 -7.94 8.22 -4.98
C THR A 125 -7.60 7.01 -5.83
N MET A 126 -6.35 6.87 -6.16
CA MET A 126 -5.77 5.74 -6.88
C MET A 126 -4.77 5.02 -5.98
N ARG A 127 -4.58 3.73 -6.25
CA ARG A 127 -3.62 2.89 -5.56
C ARG A 127 -2.71 2.22 -6.57
N ALA A 128 -1.41 2.39 -6.41
CA ALA A 128 -0.40 1.65 -7.16
C ALA A 128 0.38 0.71 -6.23
N LEU A 129 0.70 -0.47 -6.72
CA LEU A 129 1.52 -1.47 -6.07
C LEU A 129 2.96 -1.33 -6.53
N PHE A 130 3.88 -1.23 -5.58
CA PHE A 130 5.33 -1.20 -5.81
C PHE A 130 5.99 -2.38 -5.12
N PRO A 131 6.79 -3.20 -5.82
CA PRO A 131 7.61 -4.22 -5.20
C PRO A 131 8.70 -3.57 -4.34
N ASN A 132 8.96 -4.09 -3.15
CA ASN A 132 9.94 -3.52 -2.22
C ASN A 132 11.06 -4.50 -1.88
N LYS A 133 11.73 -5.02 -2.91
CA LYS A 133 12.77 -6.05 -2.78
C LYS A 133 13.93 -5.66 -1.87
N HIS A 134 14.23 -4.37 -1.80
CA HIS A 134 15.36 -3.85 -1.04
C HIS A 134 14.94 -3.23 0.32
N ASN A 135 13.67 -3.34 0.70
CA ASN A 135 13.11 -2.79 1.94
C ASN A 135 13.39 -1.29 2.12
N VAL A 136 13.49 -0.54 1.02
CA VAL A 136 13.71 0.92 1.02
C VAL A 136 12.44 1.67 1.40
N LEU A 137 11.31 1.20 0.86
CA LEU A 137 10.01 1.80 1.12
C LEU A 137 9.51 1.40 2.51
N ARG A 138 8.91 2.35 3.21
CA ARG A 138 8.33 2.13 4.54
C ARG A 138 6.92 2.70 4.61
N SER A 139 6.08 2.08 5.40
CA SER A 139 4.74 2.60 5.65
C SER A 139 4.80 3.99 6.30
N GLY A 140 3.99 4.92 5.81
CA GLY A 140 4.01 6.32 6.25
C GLY A 140 5.01 7.22 5.52
N SER A 141 5.82 6.67 4.60
CA SER A 141 6.66 7.50 3.72
C SER A 141 5.80 8.28 2.72
N THR A 142 6.30 9.44 2.32
CA THR A 142 5.70 10.30 1.30
C THR A 142 6.60 10.38 0.07
N GLY A 143 5.99 10.59 -1.10
CA GLY A 143 6.71 10.70 -2.36
C GLY A 143 5.78 11.18 -3.47
N ASN A 144 6.29 11.32 -4.67
CA ASN A 144 5.53 11.68 -5.85
C ASN A 144 5.42 10.49 -6.80
N VAL A 145 4.20 10.21 -7.25
CA VAL A 145 3.99 9.21 -8.31
C VAL A 145 4.11 9.92 -9.66
N VAL A 146 5.03 9.45 -10.48
CA VAL A 146 5.33 10.01 -11.80
C VAL A 146 4.76 9.09 -12.87
N PHE A 147 3.90 9.64 -13.71
CA PHE A 147 3.37 8.96 -14.88
C PHE A 147 4.30 9.23 -16.07
N PRO A 148 4.99 8.21 -16.61
CA PRO A 148 5.76 8.39 -17.82
C PRO A 148 4.80 8.67 -18.98
N ASN A 149 5.04 9.76 -19.70
CA ASN A 149 4.32 10.09 -20.92
C ASN A 149 5.29 10.04 -22.10
N PRO A 150 5.47 8.87 -22.74
CA PRO A 150 6.35 8.75 -23.88
C PRO A 150 5.77 9.49 -25.07
N MET A 151 6.41 10.56 -25.48
CA MET A 151 6.07 11.28 -26.69
C MET A 151 6.99 10.80 -27.83
N THR A 152 6.40 10.32 -28.92
CA THR A 152 7.13 9.93 -30.14
C THR A 152 7.05 11.04 -31.17
N ASN A 153 8.15 11.22 -31.95
CA ASN A 153 8.24 12.22 -33.02
C ASN A 153 8.05 13.68 -32.56
N VAL A 154 8.55 14.03 -31.37
CA VAL A 154 8.53 15.41 -30.87
C VAL A 154 9.95 15.99 -30.87
N ILE A 155 10.06 17.25 -31.22
CA ILE A 155 11.28 18.02 -31.10
C ILE A 155 11.27 18.66 -29.71
N MET A 156 12.23 18.28 -28.88
CA MET A 156 12.40 18.87 -27.54
C MET A 156 13.30 20.08 -27.63
N ILE A 157 12.82 21.23 -27.17
CA ILE A 157 13.57 22.47 -27.06
C ILE A 157 13.69 22.85 -25.59
N PRO A 158 14.85 23.32 -25.13
CA PRO A 158 15.00 23.85 -23.77
C PRO A 158 14.03 25.01 -23.55
N GLN A 159 13.36 25.04 -22.39
CA GLN A 159 12.42 26.11 -22.07
C GLN A 159 13.08 27.50 -22.11
N SER A 160 14.39 27.59 -21.83
CA SER A 160 15.18 28.82 -21.92
C SER A 160 15.37 29.34 -23.34
N ALA A 161 15.14 28.51 -24.36
CA ALA A 161 15.20 28.89 -25.78
C ALA A 161 13.86 29.40 -26.31
N THR A 162 12.82 29.42 -25.48
CA THR A 162 11.48 29.87 -25.89
C THR A 162 11.16 31.22 -25.28
N THR A 163 10.66 32.15 -26.09
CA THR A 163 10.16 33.46 -25.63
C THR A 163 8.67 33.54 -25.92
N GLU A 164 7.88 33.95 -24.93
CA GLU A 164 6.45 34.15 -25.08
C GLU A 164 6.13 35.64 -25.23
N ILE A 165 5.53 36.00 -26.36
CA ILE A 165 5.08 37.35 -26.65
C ILE A 165 3.65 37.29 -27.11
N GLN A 166 2.72 37.92 -26.37
CA GLN A 166 1.27 38.00 -26.68
C GLN A 166 0.66 36.64 -26.98
N ASP A 167 0.76 35.70 -26.04
CA ASP A 167 0.26 34.31 -26.12
C ASP A 167 0.83 33.46 -27.28
N LYS A 168 1.87 33.94 -27.98
CA LYS A 168 2.60 33.20 -29.02
C LYS A 168 3.99 32.83 -28.52
N LYS A 169 4.32 31.56 -28.70
CA LYS A 169 5.63 31.01 -28.34
C LYS A 169 6.53 31.03 -29.57
N PHE A 170 7.70 31.70 -29.43
CA PHE A 170 8.76 31.77 -30.42
C PHE A 170 9.99 30.99 -29.93
N VAL A 171 10.70 30.37 -30.85
CA VAL A 171 11.93 29.58 -30.62
C VAL A 171 13.07 30.25 -31.36
#